data_3871d2509b3b5bfe2023ae09601ea058
#
_entry.id   3871d2509b3b5bfe2023ae09601ea058
#
_cell.length_a   1.000
_cell.length_b   1.000
_cell.length_c   1.000
_cell.angle_alpha   90.00
_cell.angle_beta   90.00
_cell.angle_gamma   90.00
#
_symmetry.space_group_name_H-M   'P 1'
#
loop_
_entity.id
_entity.type
_entity.pdbx_description
1 polymer ?
#
loop_
_entity_poly.entity_id
_entity_poly.type
_entity_poly.pdbx_seq_one_letter_code
_entity_poly.pdbx_strand_id
1 'polypeptide(L)'
;MSESSIENDYPKMKGSRDYGLSGKSIICFAGEDWWIHHPHSKNHILKRLAGQNKVLFVNSITMGLPSMSNADFFLKIRKKLRSYARWLKRIPGGLYVMTPVSFPVYGNRVGRFINRWLLALQLRLVMFALGMRKPIVWVAIPSAADVVDMLDRGLLLYQISDKYDANEDSALSREIIRKWDQNLKKRASLVIYSGRKLFEESEVTNRYFLEQAVDFDHFAEKTTEVAEEVKSIPKPILGYFGFMDYVMDVELMEEVARLRPDWHWLLIGRKSNLVKLASPNFHYLGSKPYADLPKYLQHIDVYVLPWQQKNVFTSYGSAIKVREYLATGKPVVISPLYEYLKTPGVRIYRTVAEFIEAVEDALANDTERDRLARQSVVRDCTWDVRTQQVAALITRLLNNQPAVDVRAYEMRLKASQTFDEGGA
;
A
#
# COMPACT_ATOMS: atom_id res chain seq x y z
N MET A 1 -6.65 6.86 -22.81
CA MET A 1 -5.23 6.98 -22.45
C MET A 1 -4.56 5.63 -22.67
N SER A 2 -3.45 5.61 -23.41
CA SER A 2 -2.72 4.39 -23.76
C SER A 2 -2.08 3.76 -22.52
N GLU A 3 -2.27 2.47 -22.34
CA GLU A 3 -1.81 1.68 -21.17
C GLU A 3 -0.27 1.44 -21.14
N SER A 4 0.50 2.19 -21.93
CA SER A 4 1.98 2.17 -21.86
C SER A 4 2.56 2.90 -20.64
N SER A 5 1.73 3.56 -19.82
CA SER A 5 2.17 4.44 -18.75
C SER A 5 2.56 3.74 -17.45
N ILE A 6 2.01 2.58 -17.13
CA ILE A 6 2.26 1.94 -15.82
C ILE A 6 3.65 1.28 -15.75
N GLU A 7 4.22 0.83 -16.87
CA GLU A 7 5.60 0.29 -16.88
C GLU A 7 6.67 1.34 -16.54
N ASN A 8 6.37 2.63 -16.78
CA ASN A 8 7.25 3.77 -16.50
C ASN A 8 6.93 4.49 -15.18
N ASP A 9 5.88 4.05 -14.45
CA ASP A 9 5.34 4.73 -13.27
C ASP A 9 6.21 4.59 -12.00
N TYR A 10 7.31 3.83 -12.10
CA TYR A 10 8.24 3.70 -10.98
C TYR A 10 9.36 4.73 -11.09
N PRO A 11 9.70 5.45 -10.01
CA PRO A 11 10.86 6.33 -10.02
C PRO A 11 12.11 5.55 -10.44
N LYS A 12 12.91 6.16 -11.31
CA LYS A 12 14.22 5.60 -11.71
C LYS A 12 15.09 5.50 -10.45
N MET A 13 15.38 4.27 -10.03
CA MET A 13 16.28 4.06 -8.90
C MET A 13 17.70 4.57 -9.28
N LYS A 14 18.28 5.40 -8.42
CA LYS A 14 19.68 5.85 -8.55
C LYS A 14 20.61 4.68 -8.16
N GLY A 15 21.09 3.90 -9.14
CA GLY A 15 22.08 2.84 -8.94
C GLY A 15 21.59 1.58 -8.18
N SER A 16 22.40 0.51 -8.16
CA SER A 16 22.16 -0.65 -7.28
C SER A 16 22.80 -0.36 -5.92
N ARG A 17 21.96 -0.17 -4.89
CA ARG A 17 22.43 -0.04 -3.51
C ARG A 17 22.55 -1.41 -2.87
N ASP A 18 23.57 -1.64 -2.08
CA ASP A 18 23.71 -2.85 -1.28
C ASP A 18 22.85 -2.74 -0.01
N TYR A 19 21.90 -3.66 0.16
CA TYR A 19 21.04 -3.75 1.34
C TYR A 19 21.49 -4.86 2.30
N GLY A 20 22.62 -5.53 2.05
CA GLY A 20 23.14 -6.62 2.89
C GLY A 20 22.43 -7.95 2.66
N LEU A 21 21.69 -8.12 1.56
CA LEU A 21 21.08 -9.37 1.14
C LEU A 21 21.31 -9.58 -0.36
N SER A 22 22.15 -10.55 -0.72
CA SER A 22 22.52 -10.81 -2.11
C SER A 22 22.48 -12.30 -2.45
N GLY A 23 22.34 -12.61 -3.75
CA GLY A 23 22.38 -13.97 -4.29
C GLY A 23 21.23 -14.88 -3.86
N LYS A 24 20.15 -14.32 -3.29
CA LYS A 24 18.98 -15.09 -2.82
C LYS A 24 17.90 -15.18 -3.88
N SER A 25 17.08 -16.23 -3.77
CA SER A 25 15.83 -16.38 -4.51
C SER A 25 14.67 -15.95 -3.63
N ILE A 26 13.81 -15.05 -4.10
CA ILE A 26 12.66 -14.51 -3.37
C ILE A 26 11.43 -14.66 -4.25
N ILE A 27 10.35 -15.27 -3.72
CA ILE A 27 9.04 -15.35 -4.36
C ILE A 27 8.04 -14.58 -3.50
N CYS A 28 7.33 -13.62 -4.07
CA CYS A 28 6.31 -12.86 -3.36
C CYS A 28 4.93 -13.10 -3.94
N PHE A 29 4.02 -13.63 -3.13
CA PHE A 29 2.58 -13.67 -3.42
C PHE A 29 1.96 -12.34 -2.98
N ALA A 30 1.77 -11.42 -3.92
CA ALA A 30 1.56 -10.03 -3.63
C ALA A 30 0.12 -9.65 -3.27
N GLY A 31 -0.87 -10.36 -3.80
CA GLY A 31 -2.28 -10.03 -3.60
C GLY A 31 -2.83 -8.94 -4.53
N GLU A 32 -1.97 -8.17 -5.17
CA GLU A 32 -2.30 -7.23 -6.23
C GLU A 32 -1.70 -7.65 -7.58
N ASP A 33 -2.16 -6.97 -8.64
CA ASP A 33 -1.64 -7.15 -9.99
C ASP A 33 -0.66 -6.02 -10.30
N TRP A 34 0.60 -6.36 -10.62
CA TRP A 34 1.69 -5.42 -10.93
C TRP A 34 1.33 -4.43 -12.04
N TRP A 35 0.54 -4.87 -13.01
CA TRP A 35 0.22 -4.10 -14.22
C TRP A 35 -0.92 -3.11 -14.04
N ILE A 36 -1.69 -3.23 -12.96
CA ILE A 36 -2.97 -2.53 -12.80
C ILE A 36 -2.98 -1.61 -11.58
N HIS A 37 -2.28 -2.00 -10.51
CA HIS A 37 -2.32 -1.27 -9.24
C HIS A 37 -1.12 -0.33 -9.10
N HIS A 38 -1.30 0.74 -8.34
CA HIS A 38 -0.20 1.58 -7.91
C HIS A 38 0.75 0.79 -6.99
N PRO A 39 2.04 1.17 -6.92
CA PRO A 39 3.00 0.50 -6.07
C PRO A 39 2.61 0.53 -4.60
N HIS A 40 2.63 -0.63 -3.96
CA HIS A 40 2.52 -0.81 -2.51
C HIS A 40 3.90 -1.07 -1.88
N SER A 41 3.97 -1.16 -0.55
CA SER A 41 5.22 -1.36 0.20
C SER A 41 6.10 -2.49 -0.37
N LYS A 42 5.49 -3.65 -0.66
CA LYS A 42 6.20 -4.81 -1.20
C LYS A 42 6.76 -4.58 -2.61
N ASN A 43 6.07 -3.80 -3.45
CA ASN A 43 6.58 -3.45 -4.78
C ASN A 43 7.87 -2.63 -4.67
N HIS A 44 7.88 -1.63 -3.80
CA HIS A 44 9.06 -0.79 -3.55
C HIS A 44 10.23 -1.59 -3.00
N ILE A 45 9.99 -2.46 -2.00
CA ILE A 45 11.02 -3.26 -1.36
C ILE A 45 11.57 -4.32 -2.30
N LEU A 46 10.70 -5.08 -2.98
CA LEU A 46 11.11 -6.16 -3.88
C LEU A 46 11.87 -5.64 -5.10
N LYS A 47 11.48 -4.50 -5.65
CA LYS A 47 12.20 -3.86 -6.75
C LYS A 47 13.63 -3.49 -6.34
N ARG A 48 13.82 -3.01 -5.11
CA ARG A 48 15.14 -2.70 -4.54
C ARG A 48 15.99 -3.95 -4.33
N LEU A 49 15.38 -5.00 -3.77
CA LEU A 49 16.07 -6.28 -3.55
C LEU A 49 16.43 -7.00 -4.86
N ALA A 50 15.69 -6.77 -5.95
CA ALA A 50 15.92 -7.42 -7.22
C ALA A 50 17.26 -7.05 -7.88
N GLY A 51 17.87 -5.93 -7.50
CA GLY A 51 19.18 -5.52 -8.00
C GLY A 51 20.31 -6.53 -7.71
N GLN A 52 20.18 -7.28 -6.60
CA GLN A 52 21.21 -8.25 -6.18
C GLN A 52 20.64 -9.66 -5.93
N ASN A 53 19.35 -9.86 -6.15
CA ASN A 53 18.64 -11.13 -5.89
C ASN A 53 17.76 -11.52 -7.07
N LYS A 54 17.44 -12.82 -7.16
CA LYS A 54 16.41 -13.30 -8.10
C LYS A 54 15.04 -13.12 -7.45
N VAL A 55 14.24 -12.20 -7.95
CA VAL A 55 12.92 -11.88 -7.37
C VAL A 55 11.82 -12.22 -8.34
N LEU A 56 10.85 -13.04 -7.90
CA LEU A 56 9.63 -13.37 -8.61
C LEU A 56 8.43 -12.77 -7.88
N PHE A 57 7.78 -11.82 -8.49
CA PHE A 57 6.51 -11.24 -8.04
C PHE A 57 5.36 -12.02 -8.66
N VAL A 58 4.53 -12.63 -7.84
CA VAL A 58 3.35 -13.38 -8.28
C VAL A 58 2.12 -12.49 -8.11
N ASN A 59 1.53 -12.11 -9.24
CA ASN A 59 0.31 -11.30 -9.27
C ASN A 59 -0.85 -11.98 -8.55
N SER A 60 -1.86 -11.19 -8.21
CA SER A 60 -3.08 -11.65 -7.54
C SER A 60 -3.66 -12.90 -8.19
N ILE A 61 -3.88 -13.91 -7.36
CA ILE A 61 -4.59 -15.13 -7.73
C ILE A 61 -6.08 -14.79 -7.86
N THR A 62 -6.69 -15.11 -9.00
CA THR A 62 -8.12 -14.87 -9.23
C THR A 62 -8.95 -15.81 -8.36
N MET A 63 -9.62 -15.27 -7.33
CA MET A 63 -10.39 -16.08 -6.37
C MET A 63 -11.86 -16.29 -6.75
N GLY A 64 -12.39 -15.54 -7.71
CA GLY A 64 -13.77 -15.66 -8.18
C GLY A 64 -13.99 -14.88 -9.47
N LEU A 65 -15.08 -15.19 -10.17
CA LEU A 65 -15.54 -14.37 -11.29
C LEU A 65 -16.13 -13.08 -10.74
N PRO A 66 -15.89 -11.94 -11.39
CA PRO A 66 -16.62 -10.71 -11.10
C PRO A 66 -18.13 -10.96 -11.29
N SER A 67 -18.97 -10.35 -10.44
CA SER A 67 -20.42 -10.43 -10.64
C SER A 67 -20.81 -9.90 -12.01
N MET A 68 -21.65 -10.63 -12.75
CA MET A 68 -22.14 -10.23 -14.07
C MET A 68 -23.01 -8.96 -14.01
N SER A 69 -23.56 -8.61 -12.85
CA SER A 69 -24.32 -7.38 -12.63
C SER A 69 -23.44 -6.12 -12.52
N ASN A 70 -22.12 -6.27 -12.53
CA ASN A 70 -21.21 -5.14 -12.41
C ASN A 70 -20.93 -4.54 -13.79
N ALA A 71 -21.22 -3.26 -14.00
CA ALA A 71 -20.97 -2.54 -15.25
C ALA A 71 -19.50 -2.66 -15.73
N ASP A 72 -18.57 -2.94 -14.82
CA ASP A 72 -17.15 -3.12 -15.11
C ASP A 72 -16.74 -4.57 -15.45
N PHE A 73 -17.70 -5.50 -15.58
CA PHE A 73 -17.41 -6.93 -15.80
C PHE A 73 -16.50 -7.18 -17.00
N PHE A 74 -16.86 -6.68 -18.16
CA PHE A 74 -16.07 -6.84 -19.38
C PHE A 74 -14.71 -6.14 -19.29
N LEU A 75 -14.64 -5.00 -18.61
CA LEU A 75 -13.38 -4.28 -18.40
C LEU A 75 -12.44 -5.09 -17.49
N LYS A 76 -12.95 -5.70 -16.43
CA LYS A 76 -12.18 -6.56 -15.52
C LYS A 76 -11.67 -7.81 -16.24
N ILE A 77 -12.50 -8.46 -17.07
CA ILE A 77 -12.09 -9.61 -17.88
C ILE A 77 -10.99 -9.20 -18.88
N ARG A 78 -11.20 -8.12 -19.64
CA ARG A 78 -10.20 -7.64 -20.61
C ARG A 78 -8.85 -7.31 -19.94
N LYS A 79 -8.88 -6.67 -18.77
CA LYS A 79 -7.67 -6.39 -17.98
C LYS A 79 -6.97 -7.69 -17.57
N LYS A 80 -7.73 -8.69 -17.12
CA LYS A 80 -7.15 -9.98 -16.72
C LYS A 80 -6.59 -10.77 -17.88
N LEU A 81 -7.27 -10.79 -19.03
CA LEU A 81 -6.75 -11.43 -20.25
C LEU A 81 -5.43 -10.79 -20.71
N ARG A 82 -5.33 -9.46 -20.66
CA ARG A 82 -4.06 -8.77 -20.94
C ARG A 82 -2.96 -9.10 -19.94
N SER A 83 -3.31 -9.28 -18.66
CA SER A 83 -2.37 -9.71 -17.64
C SER A 83 -1.87 -11.14 -17.93
N TYR A 84 -2.74 -12.05 -18.40
CA TYR A 84 -2.34 -13.40 -18.84
C TYR A 84 -1.44 -13.39 -20.08
N ALA A 85 -1.61 -12.47 -21.01
CA ALA A 85 -0.69 -12.30 -22.12
C ALA A 85 0.76 -11.96 -21.69
N ARG A 86 0.92 -11.50 -20.45
CA ARG A 86 2.20 -11.23 -19.78
C ARG A 86 2.49 -12.29 -18.71
N TRP A 87 2.27 -13.57 -19.00
CA TRP A 87 2.34 -14.68 -18.04
C TRP A 87 3.61 -14.67 -17.19
N LEU A 88 4.78 -14.47 -17.82
CA LEU A 88 6.06 -14.26 -17.15
C LEU A 88 6.82 -13.17 -17.90
N LYS A 89 7.08 -12.05 -17.24
CA LYS A 89 7.80 -10.92 -17.83
C LYS A 89 8.91 -10.46 -16.91
N ARG A 90 10.10 -10.23 -17.46
CA ARG A 90 11.18 -9.55 -16.77
C ARG A 90 10.98 -8.03 -16.93
N ILE A 91 11.04 -7.30 -15.82
CA ILE A 91 10.97 -5.85 -15.83
C ILE A 91 12.35 -5.21 -15.58
N PRO A 92 12.54 -3.95 -15.91
CA PRO A 92 13.77 -3.21 -15.60
C PRO A 92 14.12 -3.32 -14.10
N GLY A 93 15.42 -3.55 -13.80
CA GLY A 93 15.88 -3.79 -12.44
C GLY A 93 15.94 -5.26 -12.02
N GLY A 94 15.63 -6.21 -12.94
CA GLY A 94 15.90 -7.64 -12.74
C GLY A 94 14.80 -8.43 -12.04
N LEU A 95 13.67 -7.81 -11.72
CA LEU A 95 12.50 -8.47 -11.12
C LEU A 95 11.68 -9.17 -12.21
N TYR A 96 11.20 -10.38 -11.90
CA TYR A 96 10.27 -11.12 -12.75
C TYR A 96 8.85 -10.99 -12.20
N VAL A 97 7.87 -10.76 -13.07
CA VAL A 97 6.45 -10.72 -12.74
C VAL A 97 5.76 -11.89 -13.41
N MET A 98 5.06 -12.70 -12.63
CA MET A 98 4.27 -13.83 -13.10
C MET A 98 2.78 -13.56 -12.82
N THR A 99 1.95 -13.74 -13.83
CA THR A 99 0.49 -13.76 -13.69
C THR A 99 0.03 -15.22 -13.68
N PRO A 100 -0.31 -15.79 -12.51
CA PRO A 100 -0.67 -17.21 -12.43
C PRO A 100 -2.02 -17.45 -13.10
N VAL A 101 -2.12 -18.55 -13.83
CA VAL A 101 -3.38 -19.05 -14.38
C VAL A 101 -4.06 -19.89 -13.31
N SER A 102 -5.30 -19.54 -12.99
CA SER A 102 -6.14 -20.27 -12.03
C SER A 102 -7.59 -20.27 -12.47
N PHE A 103 -8.32 -21.32 -12.10
CA PHE A 103 -9.77 -21.37 -12.31
C PHE A 103 -10.49 -20.51 -11.27
N PRO A 104 -11.50 -19.72 -11.64
CA PRO A 104 -12.20 -18.81 -10.72
C PRO A 104 -13.23 -19.55 -9.84
N VAL A 105 -12.84 -20.70 -9.25
CA VAL A 105 -13.69 -21.61 -8.48
C VAL A 105 -13.13 -21.87 -7.07
N TYR A 106 -12.65 -20.84 -6.41
CA TYR A 106 -12.10 -20.95 -5.05
C TYR A 106 -13.18 -21.17 -3.96
N GLY A 107 -14.45 -20.98 -4.29
CA GLY A 107 -15.55 -21.15 -3.34
C GLY A 107 -15.78 -22.59 -2.86
N ASN A 108 -15.32 -23.61 -3.62
CA ASN A 108 -15.47 -25.01 -3.25
C ASN A 108 -14.12 -25.72 -3.03
N ARG A 109 -14.17 -26.86 -2.33
CA ARG A 109 -12.96 -27.63 -1.97
C ARG A 109 -12.25 -28.22 -3.19
N VAL A 110 -13.02 -28.68 -4.18
CA VAL A 110 -12.47 -29.31 -5.41
C VAL A 110 -11.75 -28.27 -6.24
N GLY A 111 -12.37 -27.11 -6.46
CA GLY A 111 -11.72 -26.02 -7.20
C GLY A 111 -10.44 -25.53 -6.53
N ARG A 112 -10.41 -25.41 -5.20
CA ARG A 112 -9.19 -25.07 -4.46
C ARG A 112 -8.12 -26.16 -4.62
N PHE A 113 -8.50 -27.43 -4.55
CA PHE A 113 -7.57 -28.55 -4.75
C PHE A 113 -6.92 -28.49 -6.14
N ILE A 114 -7.72 -28.33 -7.21
CA ILE A 114 -7.23 -28.23 -8.58
C ILE A 114 -6.31 -27.01 -8.72
N ASN A 115 -6.73 -25.83 -8.27
CA ASN A 115 -5.95 -24.62 -8.35
C ASN A 115 -4.62 -24.72 -7.59
N ARG A 116 -4.60 -25.37 -6.43
CA ARG A 116 -3.38 -25.59 -5.65
C ARG A 116 -2.32 -26.33 -6.47
N TRP A 117 -2.69 -27.42 -7.14
CA TRP A 117 -1.78 -28.21 -7.97
C TRP A 117 -1.36 -27.46 -9.23
N LEU A 118 -2.31 -26.79 -9.90
CA LEU A 118 -2.04 -25.99 -11.08
C LEU A 118 -1.05 -24.86 -10.80
N LEU A 119 -1.25 -24.15 -9.70
CA LEU A 119 -0.36 -23.06 -9.27
C LEU A 119 1.01 -23.59 -8.86
N ALA A 120 1.06 -24.68 -8.09
CA ALA A 120 2.32 -25.30 -7.69
C ALA A 120 3.14 -25.76 -8.90
N LEU A 121 2.50 -26.36 -9.90
CA LEU A 121 3.17 -26.78 -11.14
C LEU A 121 3.76 -25.56 -11.89
N GLN A 122 2.97 -24.52 -12.11
CA GLN A 122 3.43 -23.30 -12.78
C GLN A 122 4.63 -22.67 -12.06
N LEU A 123 4.54 -22.57 -10.72
CA LEU A 123 5.62 -22.00 -9.92
C LEU A 123 6.89 -22.86 -9.97
N ARG A 124 6.76 -24.19 -9.88
CA ARG A 124 7.92 -25.10 -10.00
C ARG A 124 8.60 -24.97 -11.35
N LEU A 125 7.83 -24.86 -12.44
CA LEU A 125 8.39 -24.65 -13.79
C LEU A 125 9.13 -23.31 -13.89
N VAL A 126 8.55 -22.22 -13.35
CA VAL A 126 9.20 -20.91 -13.32
C VAL A 126 10.44 -20.93 -12.42
N MET A 127 10.36 -21.55 -11.24
CA MET A 127 11.50 -21.71 -10.35
C MET A 127 12.65 -22.45 -11.03
N PHE A 128 12.34 -23.54 -11.74
CA PHE A 128 13.33 -24.31 -12.51
C PHE A 128 13.96 -23.46 -13.62
N ALA A 129 13.13 -22.78 -14.44
CA ALA A 129 13.59 -21.94 -15.53
C ALA A 129 14.47 -20.76 -15.06
N LEU A 130 14.19 -20.20 -13.89
CA LEU A 130 14.95 -19.11 -13.30
C LEU A 130 16.12 -19.59 -12.41
N GLY A 131 16.28 -20.91 -12.22
CA GLY A 131 17.29 -21.48 -11.33
C GLY A 131 17.10 -21.05 -9.87
N MET A 132 15.85 -20.95 -9.39
CA MET A 132 15.51 -20.58 -8.02
C MET A 132 15.45 -21.85 -7.16
N ARG A 133 16.34 -21.97 -6.18
CA ARG A 133 16.39 -23.09 -5.24
C ARG A 133 16.08 -22.62 -3.83
N LYS A 134 15.22 -23.35 -3.10
CA LYS A 134 14.79 -23.04 -1.73
C LYS A 134 14.52 -21.55 -1.50
N PRO A 135 13.62 -20.93 -2.28
CA PRO A 135 13.40 -19.49 -2.21
C PRO A 135 12.87 -19.07 -0.83
N ILE A 136 13.16 -17.83 -0.48
CA ILE A 136 12.42 -17.11 0.56
C ILE A 136 11.04 -16.85 -0.02
N VAL A 137 10.00 -17.38 0.61
CA VAL A 137 8.62 -17.15 0.21
C VAL A 137 8.01 -16.04 1.05
N TRP A 138 7.65 -14.97 0.41
CA TRP A 138 6.99 -13.82 1.02
C TRP A 138 5.51 -13.83 0.63
N VAL A 139 4.65 -14.01 1.60
CA VAL A 139 3.19 -14.03 1.41
C VAL A 139 2.61 -12.72 1.90
N ALA A 140 1.84 -12.05 1.05
CA ALA A 140 1.10 -10.85 1.40
C ALA A 140 -0.42 -10.98 1.15
N ILE A 141 -0.89 -12.20 0.89
CA ILE A 141 -2.31 -12.53 0.77
C ILE A 141 -2.61 -13.92 1.34
N PRO A 142 -3.63 -14.08 2.21
CA PRO A 142 -3.95 -15.36 2.85
C PRO A 142 -4.20 -16.52 1.89
N SER A 143 -4.78 -16.27 0.71
CA SER A 143 -5.10 -17.31 -0.28
C SER A 143 -3.89 -18.07 -0.84
N ALA A 144 -2.67 -17.56 -0.65
CA ALA A 144 -1.45 -18.27 -1.00
C ALA A 144 -1.16 -19.46 -0.06
N ALA A 145 -1.81 -19.54 1.11
CA ALA A 145 -1.59 -20.60 2.10
C ALA A 145 -1.72 -22.01 1.51
N ASP A 146 -2.65 -22.19 0.56
CA ASP A 146 -2.89 -23.50 -0.07
C ASP A 146 -1.71 -23.99 -0.95
N VAL A 147 -0.90 -23.09 -1.50
CA VAL A 147 0.18 -23.45 -2.44
C VAL A 147 1.58 -23.39 -1.82
N VAL A 148 1.76 -22.61 -0.79
CA VAL A 148 3.08 -22.36 -0.16
C VAL A 148 3.75 -23.66 0.30
N ASP A 149 2.98 -24.63 0.82
CA ASP A 149 3.51 -25.92 1.29
C ASP A 149 3.91 -26.88 0.20
N MET A 150 3.46 -26.61 -1.02
CA MET A 150 3.84 -27.43 -2.18
C MET A 150 5.16 -26.99 -2.81
N LEU A 151 5.75 -25.90 -2.33
CA LEU A 151 7.04 -25.39 -2.80
C LEU A 151 8.17 -25.87 -1.89
N ASP A 152 9.28 -26.34 -2.50
CA ASP A 152 10.53 -26.56 -1.76
C ASP A 152 11.13 -25.19 -1.42
N ARG A 153 10.80 -24.67 -0.24
CA ARG A 153 11.13 -23.33 0.22
C ARG A 153 12.11 -23.33 1.40
N GLY A 154 12.83 -22.23 1.51
CA GLY A 154 13.57 -21.87 2.70
C GLY A 154 12.68 -21.18 3.75
N LEU A 155 12.88 -19.88 3.96
CA LEU A 155 12.08 -19.07 4.89
C LEU A 155 10.67 -18.81 4.37
N LEU A 156 9.72 -18.68 5.28
CA LEU A 156 8.38 -18.16 5.01
C LEU A 156 8.18 -16.84 5.76
N LEU A 157 7.98 -15.75 5.02
CA LEU A 157 7.60 -14.45 5.57
C LEU A 157 6.10 -14.24 5.29
N TYR A 158 5.36 -13.77 6.28
CA TYR A 158 3.96 -13.41 6.10
C TYR A 158 3.76 -11.93 6.43
N GLN A 159 3.42 -11.12 5.43
CA GLN A 159 3.13 -9.69 5.60
C GLN A 159 1.63 -9.46 5.66
N ILE A 160 1.19 -8.75 6.70
CA ILE A 160 -0.20 -8.38 6.96
C ILE A 160 -0.29 -6.86 6.91
N SER A 161 -0.94 -6.34 5.86
CA SER A 161 -1.15 -4.90 5.70
C SER A 161 -2.56 -4.46 6.07
N ASP A 162 -3.52 -5.38 5.98
CA ASP A 162 -4.94 -5.10 6.15
C ASP A 162 -5.62 -6.19 6.97
N LYS A 163 -6.78 -5.87 7.53
CA LYS A 163 -7.63 -6.85 8.21
C LYS A 163 -8.45 -7.61 7.17
N TYR A 164 -7.86 -8.64 6.56
CA TYR A 164 -8.42 -9.35 5.41
C TYR A 164 -9.81 -9.95 5.65
N ASP A 165 -10.13 -10.35 6.88
CA ASP A 165 -11.43 -10.90 7.25
C ASP A 165 -12.52 -9.84 7.48
N ALA A 166 -12.15 -8.55 7.47
CA ALA A 166 -13.08 -7.44 7.53
C ALA A 166 -13.55 -6.95 6.15
N ASN A 167 -12.96 -7.45 5.07
CA ASN A 167 -13.35 -7.07 3.71
C ASN A 167 -14.68 -7.74 3.32
N GLU A 168 -15.73 -6.94 3.20
CA GLU A 168 -17.10 -7.38 2.86
C GLU A 168 -17.24 -7.81 1.39
N ASP A 169 -16.40 -7.28 0.52
CA ASP A 169 -16.41 -7.60 -0.92
C ASP A 169 -15.69 -8.92 -1.26
N SER A 170 -15.23 -9.67 -0.27
CA SER A 170 -14.53 -10.92 -0.51
C SER A 170 -15.48 -11.99 -1.06
N ALA A 171 -15.17 -12.54 -2.24
CA ALA A 171 -15.86 -13.69 -2.83
C ALA A 171 -15.68 -14.99 -2.01
N LEU A 172 -14.87 -14.96 -0.95
CA LEU A 172 -14.60 -16.06 -0.03
C LEU A 172 -15.24 -15.82 1.33
N SER A 173 -15.66 -16.91 1.98
CA SER A 173 -16.16 -16.79 3.34
C SER A 173 -15.07 -16.27 4.28
N ARG A 174 -15.44 -15.39 5.22
CA ARG A 174 -14.54 -14.86 6.26
C ARG A 174 -13.85 -15.98 7.06
N GLU A 175 -14.54 -17.11 7.23
CA GLU A 175 -14.00 -18.28 7.92
C GLU A 175 -12.81 -18.91 7.18
N ILE A 176 -12.87 -19.04 5.86
CA ILE A 176 -11.78 -19.57 5.05
C ILE A 176 -10.57 -18.62 5.13
N ILE A 177 -10.79 -17.33 5.02
CA ILE A 177 -9.73 -16.31 5.12
C ILE A 177 -9.06 -16.38 6.50
N ARG A 178 -9.84 -16.49 7.59
CA ARG A 178 -9.30 -16.64 8.95
C ARG A 178 -8.48 -17.91 9.13
N LYS A 179 -8.93 -19.03 8.57
CA LYS A 179 -8.18 -20.30 8.61
C LYS A 179 -6.84 -20.18 7.90
N TRP A 180 -6.79 -19.57 6.73
CA TRP A 180 -5.55 -19.33 6.00
C TRP A 180 -4.62 -18.38 6.74
N ASP A 181 -5.13 -17.27 7.26
CA ASP A 181 -4.38 -16.29 8.05
C ASP A 181 -3.74 -16.94 9.28
N GLN A 182 -4.53 -17.67 10.07
CA GLN A 182 -4.03 -18.39 11.26
C GLN A 182 -2.98 -19.46 10.90
N ASN A 183 -3.19 -20.18 9.80
CA ASN A 183 -2.26 -21.18 9.32
C ASN A 183 -0.92 -20.53 8.93
N LEU A 184 -0.93 -19.43 8.19
CA LEU A 184 0.26 -18.69 7.81
C LEU A 184 0.98 -18.11 9.03
N LYS A 185 0.26 -17.50 9.98
CA LYS A 185 0.83 -16.98 11.24
C LYS A 185 1.58 -18.04 12.04
N LYS A 186 1.04 -19.27 12.12
CA LYS A 186 1.68 -20.38 12.85
C LYS A 186 2.95 -20.89 12.17
N ARG A 187 3.06 -20.78 10.85
CA ARG A 187 4.14 -21.41 10.05
C ARG A 187 5.17 -20.44 9.55
N ALA A 188 4.88 -19.14 9.58
CA ALA A 188 5.82 -18.13 9.15
C ALA A 188 7.06 -18.09 10.04
N SER A 189 8.23 -17.98 9.41
CA SER A 189 9.49 -17.70 10.12
C SER A 189 9.46 -16.29 10.72
N LEU A 190 8.70 -15.38 10.13
CA LEU A 190 8.45 -14.02 10.61
C LEU A 190 7.10 -13.53 10.09
N VAL A 191 6.32 -12.91 10.96
CA VAL A 191 5.09 -12.19 10.59
C VAL A 191 5.37 -10.69 10.62
N ILE A 192 5.20 -10.03 9.48
CA ILE A 192 5.44 -8.59 9.31
C ILE A 192 4.09 -7.87 9.27
N TYR A 193 3.89 -6.94 10.16
CA TYR A 193 2.70 -6.08 10.18
C TYR A 193 3.03 -4.70 9.63
N SER A 194 2.22 -4.20 8.71
CA SER A 194 2.37 -2.86 8.15
C SER A 194 1.43 -1.83 8.80
N GLY A 195 0.44 -2.27 9.57
CA GLY A 195 -0.45 -1.43 10.37
C GLY A 195 -0.15 -1.58 11.86
N ARG A 196 -0.01 -0.47 12.59
CA ARG A 196 0.34 -0.46 14.02
C ARG A 196 -0.71 -1.18 14.87
N LYS A 197 -1.99 -0.90 14.67
CA LYS A 197 -3.08 -1.54 15.40
C LYS A 197 -3.10 -3.06 15.22
N LEU A 198 -2.88 -3.54 13.98
CA LEU A 198 -2.78 -4.97 13.70
C LEU A 198 -1.59 -5.63 14.42
N PHE A 199 -0.48 -4.92 14.53
CA PHE A 199 0.71 -5.39 15.25
C PHE A 199 0.46 -5.46 16.76
N GLU A 200 -0.11 -4.42 17.35
CA GLU A 200 -0.34 -4.31 18.80
C GLU A 200 -1.38 -5.34 19.29
N GLU A 201 -2.43 -5.59 18.52
CA GLU A 201 -3.46 -6.59 18.83
C GLU A 201 -3.02 -8.04 18.52
N SER A 202 -1.83 -8.24 17.95
CA SER A 202 -1.37 -9.58 17.59
C SER A 202 -0.69 -10.29 18.76
N GLU A 203 -1.02 -11.58 18.97
CA GLU A 203 -0.37 -12.47 19.95
C GLU A 203 0.80 -13.27 19.36
N VAL A 204 1.12 -13.07 18.07
CA VAL A 204 2.22 -13.78 17.40
C VAL A 204 3.55 -13.34 18.00
N THR A 205 4.37 -14.29 18.46
CA THR A 205 5.65 -13.98 19.12
C THR A 205 6.76 -13.60 18.16
N ASN A 206 6.81 -14.22 16.97
CA ASN A 206 7.77 -13.92 15.89
C ASN A 206 7.24 -12.84 14.96
N ARG A 207 6.85 -11.69 15.51
CA ARG A 207 6.29 -10.57 14.76
C ARG A 207 7.23 -9.37 14.66
N TYR A 208 7.06 -8.58 13.63
CA TYR A 208 7.77 -7.33 13.42
C TYR A 208 6.82 -6.27 12.85
N PHE A 209 6.90 -5.05 13.38
CA PHE A 209 6.21 -3.90 12.82
C PHE A 209 7.11 -3.22 11.77
N LEU A 210 6.73 -3.34 10.51
CA LEU A 210 7.37 -2.66 9.40
C LEU A 210 6.51 -1.47 8.98
N GLU A 211 6.82 -0.35 9.53
CA GLU A 211 6.14 0.91 9.25
C GLU A 211 6.16 1.23 7.74
N GLN A 212 5.10 1.84 7.24
CA GLN A 212 5.05 2.32 5.85
C GLN A 212 6.14 3.36 5.58
N ALA A 213 6.46 3.60 4.33
CA ALA A 213 7.48 4.53 3.91
C ALA A 213 7.01 5.45 2.79
N VAL A 214 7.85 6.36 2.38
CA VAL A 214 7.60 7.33 1.32
C VAL A 214 8.86 7.51 0.46
N ASP A 215 8.68 7.85 -0.80
CA ASP A 215 9.76 8.39 -1.65
C ASP A 215 9.90 9.89 -1.33
N PHE A 216 10.58 10.18 -0.21
CA PHE A 216 10.63 11.54 0.37
C PHE A 216 11.07 12.58 -0.64
N ASP A 217 12.19 12.36 -1.34
CA ASP A 217 12.74 13.33 -2.31
C ASP A 217 11.73 13.64 -3.41
N HIS A 218 10.97 12.63 -3.87
CA HIS A 218 9.98 12.79 -4.93
C HIS A 218 8.81 13.71 -4.51
N PHE A 219 8.29 13.56 -3.29
CA PHE A 219 7.17 14.37 -2.81
C PHE A 219 7.62 15.70 -2.19
N ALA A 220 8.83 15.76 -1.66
CA ALA A 220 9.41 16.99 -1.11
C ALA A 220 9.97 17.93 -2.19
N GLU A 221 10.10 17.45 -3.43
CA GLU A 221 10.66 18.21 -4.56
C GLU A 221 9.81 19.46 -4.82
N LYS A 222 10.46 20.61 -4.75
CA LYS A 222 9.88 21.88 -5.19
C LYS A 222 10.07 22.02 -6.70
N THR A 223 9.08 21.59 -7.49
CA THR A 223 9.10 21.89 -8.92
C THR A 223 8.49 23.28 -9.20
N THR A 224 9.06 24.03 -10.10
CA THR A 224 8.48 25.28 -10.61
C THR A 224 7.41 24.99 -11.68
N GLU A 225 7.35 23.77 -12.18
CA GLU A 225 6.41 23.34 -13.20
C GLU A 225 5.07 22.95 -12.56
N VAL A 226 4.02 23.71 -12.84
CA VAL A 226 2.64 23.42 -12.44
C VAL A 226 1.90 22.86 -13.65
N ALA A 227 1.18 21.75 -13.46
CA ALA A 227 0.40 21.15 -14.53
C ALA A 227 -0.68 22.12 -15.01
N GLU A 228 -0.85 22.25 -16.34
CA GLU A 228 -1.78 23.23 -16.95
C GLU A 228 -3.20 23.05 -16.44
N GLU A 229 -3.62 21.80 -16.25
CA GLU A 229 -4.98 21.42 -15.82
C GLU A 229 -5.38 21.99 -14.45
N VAL A 230 -4.43 22.34 -13.60
CA VAL A 230 -4.72 22.83 -12.24
C VAL A 230 -4.57 24.34 -12.08
N LYS A 231 -3.94 25.03 -13.04
CA LYS A 231 -3.67 26.48 -12.95
C LYS A 231 -4.93 27.34 -12.86
N SER A 232 -6.03 26.88 -13.47
CA SER A 232 -7.30 27.61 -13.49
C SER A 232 -8.18 27.33 -12.28
N ILE A 233 -7.80 26.38 -11.39
CA ILE A 233 -8.59 26.06 -10.19
C ILE A 233 -8.38 27.16 -9.16
N PRO A 234 -9.46 27.83 -8.70
CA PRO A 234 -9.34 28.87 -7.68
C PRO A 234 -8.85 28.32 -6.34
N LYS A 235 -8.21 29.17 -5.58
CA LYS A 235 -7.76 28.87 -4.22
C LYS A 235 -8.84 29.25 -3.19
N PRO A 236 -8.90 28.58 -2.02
CA PRO A 236 -7.99 27.51 -1.59
C PRO A 236 -8.36 26.14 -2.17
N ILE A 237 -7.35 25.26 -2.33
CA ILE A 237 -7.50 23.92 -2.90
C ILE A 237 -7.25 22.86 -1.85
N LEU A 238 -8.27 22.03 -1.59
CA LEU A 238 -8.18 20.81 -0.81
C LEU A 238 -7.81 19.64 -1.72
N GLY A 239 -6.72 18.95 -1.42
CA GLY A 239 -6.18 17.90 -2.29
C GLY A 239 -6.31 16.50 -1.75
N TYR A 240 -6.73 15.58 -2.63
CA TYR A 240 -6.67 14.16 -2.40
C TYR A 240 -6.07 13.46 -3.61
N PHE A 241 -5.12 12.55 -3.40
CA PHE A 241 -4.68 11.65 -4.45
C PHE A 241 -4.65 10.19 -4.00
N GLY A 242 -5.00 9.30 -4.89
CA GLY A 242 -5.10 7.87 -4.67
C GLY A 242 -6.40 7.27 -5.19
N PHE A 243 -6.63 6.00 -4.86
CA PHE A 243 -7.87 5.33 -5.23
C PHE A 243 -9.02 5.82 -4.33
N MET A 244 -10.10 6.25 -4.97
CA MET A 244 -11.35 6.67 -4.33
C MET A 244 -12.37 5.56 -4.46
N ASP A 245 -12.75 4.94 -3.36
CA ASP A 245 -13.69 3.84 -3.30
C ASP A 245 -14.65 3.94 -2.10
N TYR A 246 -15.19 2.82 -1.65
CA TYR A 246 -16.17 2.75 -0.57
C TYR A 246 -15.69 3.27 0.78
N VAL A 247 -14.38 3.44 0.97
CA VAL A 247 -13.84 4.01 2.22
C VAL A 247 -13.96 5.54 2.30
N MET A 248 -14.26 6.21 1.17
CA MET A 248 -14.45 7.66 1.16
C MET A 248 -15.73 8.06 1.87
N ASP A 249 -15.65 9.09 2.68
CA ASP A 249 -16.81 9.73 3.31
C ASP A 249 -17.41 10.77 2.36
N VAL A 250 -18.20 10.28 1.40
CA VAL A 250 -18.82 11.11 0.36
C VAL A 250 -19.81 12.10 0.95
N GLU A 251 -20.52 11.70 2.02
CA GLU A 251 -21.51 12.57 2.69
C GLU A 251 -20.82 13.79 3.32
N LEU A 252 -19.74 13.58 4.07
CA LEU A 252 -18.93 14.66 4.61
C LEU A 252 -18.37 15.55 3.50
N MET A 253 -17.83 14.95 2.41
CA MET A 253 -17.25 15.73 1.31
C MET A 253 -18.28 16.64 0.65
N GLU A 254 -19.49 16.14 0.35
CA GLU A 254 -20.57 16.92 -0.25
C GLU A 254 -21.10 18.00 0.72
N GLU A 255 -21.22 17.69 2.01
CA GLU A 255 -21.67 18.66 2.99
C GLU A 255 -20.67 19.82 3.14
N VAL A 256 -19.37 19.51 3.24
CA VAL A 256 -18.33 20.56 3.27
C VAL A 256 -18.32 21.36 1.97
N ALA A 257 -18.43 20.71 0.81
CA ALA A 257 -18.45 21.39 -0.49
C ALA A 257 -19.62 22.37 -0.61
N ARG A 258 -20.77 22.04 0.01
CA ARG A 258 -21.96 22.92 0.06
C ARG A 258 -21.80 24.08 1.05
N LEU A 259 -21.23 23.82 2.22
CA LEU A 259 -21.01 24.83 3.28
C LEU A 259 -19.89 25.81 2.93
N ARG A 260 -18.91 25.36 2.18
CA ARG A 260 -17.75 26.14 1.75
C ARG A 260 -17.62 26.06 0.23
N PRO A 261 -18.50 26.72 -0.54
CA PRO A 261 -18.46 26.76 -1.99
C PRO A 261 -17.23 27.49 -2.54
N ASP A 262 -16.57 28.27 -1.69
CA ASP A 262 -15.30 28.96 -1.94
C ASP A 262 -14.08 28.00 -1.91
N TRP A 263 -14.21 26.78 -1.40
CA TRP A 263 -13.14 25.78 -1.37
C TRP A 263 -13.24 24.85 -2.57
N HIS A 264 -12.13 24.63 -3.26
CA HIS A 264 -12.07 23.75 -4.41
C HIS A 264 -11.36 22.44 -4.05
N TRP A 265 -11.90 21.31 -4.51
CA TRP A 265 -11.36 20.00 -4.26
C TRP A 265 -10.63 19.47 -5.48
N LEU A 266 -9.32 19.23 -5.38
CA LEU A 266 -8.52 18.59 -6.42
C LEU A 266 -8.38 17.11 -6.14
N LEU A 267 -8.99 16.27 -6.99
CA LEU A 267 -9.08 14.82 -6.81
C LEU A 267 -8.31 14.11 -7.92
N ILE A 268 -7.22 13.42 -7.55
CA ILE A 268 -6.34 12.72 -8.49
C ILE A 268 -6.32 11.23 -8.18
N GLY A 269 -6.57 10.38 -9.19
CA GLY A 269 -6.53 8.94 -9.04
C GLY A 269 -7.72 8.25 -9.69
N ARG A 270 -7.81 6.93 -9.51
CA ARG A 270 -8.98 6.18 -9.96
C ARG A 270 -10.15 6.41 -9.02
N LYS A 271 -11.34 6.43 -9.56
CA LYS A 271 -12.59 6.58 -8.83
C LYS A 271 -13.50 5.38 -9.13
N SER A 272 -14.02 4.73 -8.10
CA SER A 272 -15.04 3.70 -8.25
C SER A 272 -16.41 4.33 -8.52
N ASN A 273 -17.33 3.53 -9.06
CA ASN A 273 -18.72 3.98 -9.29
C ASN A 273 -19.51 4.23 -7.99
N LEU A 274 -18.95 3.82 -6.84
CA LEU A 274 -19.54 4.07 -5.52
C LEU A 274 -19.32 5.51 -5.05
N VAL A 275 -18.28 6.19 -5.55
CA VAL A 275 -17.97 7.58 -5.19
C VAL A 275 -18.64 8.49 -6.20
N LYS A 276 -19.78 9.06 -5.82
CA LYS A 276 -20.55 10.01 -6.61
C LYS A 276 -20.43 11.38 -5.96
N LEU A 277 -19.78 12.29 -6.63
CA LEU A 277 -19.59 13.69 -6.21
C LEU A 277 -20.33 14.58 -7.20
N ALA A 278 -21.20 15.45 -6.71
CA ALA A 278 -22.12 16.26 -7.50
C ALA A 278 -21.83 17.76 -7.40
N SER A 279 -21.22 18.23 -6.32
CA SER A 279 -20.95 19.65 -6.12
C SER A 279 -19.96 20.19 -7.16
N PRO A 280 -20.17 21.42 -7.66
CA PRO A 280 -19.42 21.97 -8.81
C PRO A 280 -17.96 22.32 -8.50
N ASN A 281 -17.60 22.40 -7.21
CA ASN A 281 -16.25 22.70 -6.74
C ASN A 281 -15.35 21.45 -6.60
N PHE A 282 -15.80 20.26 -7.08
CA PHE A 282 -14.94 19.09 -7.23
C PHE A 282 -14.28 19.06 -8.61
N HIS A 283 -12.97 19.04 -8.65
CA HIS A 283 -12.14 18.92 -9.86
C HIS A 283 -11.50 17.53 -9.91
N TYR A 284 -12.10 16.61 -10.66
CA TYR A 284 -11.61 15.25 -10.83
C TYR A 284 -10.75 15.12 -12.08
N LEU A 285 -9.45 14.85 -11.90
CA LEU A 285 -8.46 14.78 -12.99
C LEU A 285 -8.12 13.34 -13.42
N GLY A 286 -8.74 12.32 -12.81
CA GLY A 286 -8.37 10.93 -13.09
C GLY A 286 -6.96 10.56 -12.62
N SER A 287 -6.48 9.40 -13.07
CA SER A 287 -5.13 8.94 -12.72
C SER A 287 -4.07 9.74 -13.46
N LYS A 288 -2.99 10.07 -12.76
CA LYS A 288 -1.79 10.70 -13.32
C LYS A 288 -0.59 9.80 -13.14
N PRO A 289 0.43 9.87 -14.01
CA PRO A 289 1.68 9.15 -13.80
C PRO A 289 2.33 9.55 -12.47
N TYR A 290 2.91 8.58 -11.76
CA TYR A 290 3.56 8.83 -10.46
C TYR A 290 4.65 9.90 -10.58
N ALA A 291 5.46 9.82 -11.63
CA ALA A 291 6.55 10.78 -11.89
C ALA A 291 6.08 12.23 -12.07
N ASP A 292 4.84 12.43 -12.53
CA ASP A 292 4.28 13.76 -12.78
C ASP A 292 3.51 14.34 -11.58
N LEU A 293 3.26 13.52 -10.54
CA LEU A 293 2.49 13.95 -9.36
C LEU A 293 2.98 15.27 -8.75
N PRO A 294 4.29 15.53 -8.57
CA PRO A 294 4.75 16.79 -8.00
C PRO A 294 4.23 18.05 -8.70
N LYS A 295 4.00 17.99 -10.04
CA LYS A 295 3.47 19.12 -10.83
C LYS A 295 2.03 19.49 -10.47
N TYR A 296 1.26 18.54 -9.97
CA TYR A 296 -0.12 18.74 -9.52
C TYR A 296 -0.17 19.09 -8.04
N LEU A 297 0.65 18.39 -7.23
CA LEU A 297 0.57 18.40 -5.79
C LEU A 297 1.01 19.74 -5.18
N GLN A 298 1.89 20.48 -5.85
CA GLN A 298 2.31 21.81 -5.39
C GLN A 298 1.20 22.86 -5.41
N HIS A 299 0.17 22.64 -6.23
CA HIS A 299 -0.95 23.57 -6.34
C HIS A 299 -1.97 23.40 -5.20
N ILE A 300 -1.93 22.30 -4.45
CA ILE A 300 -2.77 22.01 -3.30
C ILE A 300 -2.36 22.90 -2.12
N ASP A 301 -3.32 23.41 -1.37
CA ASP A 301 -3.07 24.19 -0.14
C ASP A 301 -3.15 23.32 1.12
N VAL A 302 -4.15 22.42 1.21
CA VAL A 302 -4.35 21.51 2.32
C VAL A 302 -4.62 20.10 1.79
N TYR A 303 -3.87 19.11 2.25
CA TYR A 303 -4.19 17.71 1.95
C TYR A 303 -5.26 17.17 2.88
N VAL A 304 -6.20 16.44 2.32
CA VAL A 304 -7.31 15.86 3.08
C VAL A 304 -7.43 14.36 2.87
N LEU A 305 -7.77 13.63 3.94
CA LEU A 305 -8.10 12.22 3.87
C LEU A 305 -9.48 11.98 4.51
N PRO A 306 -10.57 12.21 3.76
CA PRO A 306 -11.93 12.06 4.24
C PRO A 306 -12.38 10.60 4.12
N TRP A 307 -11.89 9.74 5.04
CA TRP A 307 -12.28 8.33 5.10
C TRP A 307 -13.37 8.11 6.15
N GLN A 308 -14.25 7.15 5.87
CA GLN A 308 -15.33 6.77 6.80
C GLN A 308 -14.77 6.27 8.14
N GLN A 309 -15.18 6.92 9.22
CA GLN A 309 -14.66 6.64 10.57
C GLN A 309 -15.22 5.34 11.16
N LYS A 310 -16.44 4.95 10.80
CA LYS A 310 -17.12 3.75 11.33
C LYS A 310 -16.75 2.47 10.58
N ASN A 311 -15.97 2.56 9.51
CA ASN A 311 -15.59 1.39 8.73
C ASN A 311 -14.45 0.64 9.44
N VAL A 312 -14.63 -0.66 9.70
CA VAL A 312 -13.63 -1.51 10.37
C VAL A 312 -12.32 -1.55 9.57
N PHE A 313 -12.39 -1.57 8.24
CA PHE A 313 -11.21 -1.58 7.38
C PHE A 313 -10.35 -0.33 7.60
N THR A 314 -10.97 0.87 7.63
CA THR A 314 -10.24 2.13 7.83
C THR A 314 -9.62 2.22 9.22
N SER A 315 -10.27 1.64 10.25
CA SER A 315 -9.76 1.65 11.63
C SER A 315 -8.43 0.89 11.80
N TYR A 316 -8.11 -0.04 10.89
CA TYR A 316 -6.84 -0.79 10.85
C TYR A 316 -5.91 -0.30 9.74
N GLY A 317 -6.36 0.63 8.91
CA GLY A 317 -5.62 1.09 7.74
C GLY A 317 -4.38 1.91 8.11
N SER A 318 -3.29 1.64 7.41
CA SER A 318 -2.07 2.45 7.43
C SER A 318 -1.90 3.11 6.07
N ALA A 319 -2.56 4.28 5.89
CA ALA A 319 -2.61 4.98 4.61
C ALA A 319 -1.24 5.58 4.24
N ILE A 320 -0.52 4.97 3.30
CA ILE A 320 0.79 5.44 2.79
C ILE A 320 0.71 6.92 2.39
N LYS A 321 -0.39 7.33 1.77
CA LYS A 321 -0.59 8.70 1.27
C LYS A 321 -0.46 9.79 2.34
N VAL A 322 -0.75 9.50 3.62
CA VAL A 322 -0.52 10.48 4.69
C VAL A 322 0.97 10.81 4.82
N ARG A 323 1.86 9.82 4.64
CA ARG A 323 3.31 10.06 4.63
C ARG A 323 3.76 10.84 3.40
N GLU A 324 3.11 10.57 2.26
CA GLU A 324 3.34 11.32 1.03
C GLU A 324 2.88 12.78 1.20
N TYR A 325 1.72 13.01 1.85
CA TYR A 325 1.25 14.36 2.20
C TYR A 325 2.24 15.09 3.11
N LEU A 326 2.69 14.45 4.18
CA LEU A 326 3.67 15.02 5.10
C LEU A 326 5.00 15.35 4.41
N ALA A 327 5.44 14.52 3.45
CA ALA A 327 6.66 14.77 2.69
C ALA A 327 6.58 16.04 1.83
N THR A 328 5.39 16.40 1.32
CA THR A 328 5.22 17.69 0.62
C THR A 328 5.43 18.89 1.54
N GLY A 329 5.28 18.68 2.84
CA GLY A 329 5.32 19.72 3.85
C GLY A 329 4.04 20.57 3.97
N LYS A 330 3.02 20.33 3.13
CA LYS A 330 1.73 21.03 3.20
C LYS A 330 0.90 20.56 4.41
N PRO A 331 -0.05 21.38 4.90
CA PRO A 331 -1.00 20.99 5.94
C PRO A 331 -1.76 19.72 5.60
N VAL A 332 -2.04 18.90 6.62
CA VAL A 332 -2.72 17.61 6.48
C VAL A 332 -3.88 17.50 7.46
N VAL A 333 -5.09 17.28 6.95
CA VAL A 333 -6.34 17.10 7.70
C VAL A 333 -6.95 15.75 7.37
N ILE A 334 -7.10 14.85 8.35
CA ILE A 334 -7.54 13.48 8.09
C ILE A 334 -8.59 13.02 9.11
N SER A 335 -9.36 12.00 8.71
CA SER A 335 -10.18 11.24 9.66
C SER A 335 -9.31 10.52 10.69
N PRO A 336 -9.84 10.10 11.86
CA PRO A 336 -9.06 9.56 12.97
C PRO A 336 -8.56 8.13 12.65
N LEU A 337 -7.49 8.03 11.88
CA LEU A 337 -6.79 6.76 11.64
C LEU A 337 -5.84 6.47 12.80
N TYR A 338 -5.93 5.26 13.38
CA TYR A 338 -5.14 4.82 14.53
C TYR A 338 -3.64 5.09 14.37
N GLU A 339 -3.11 4.82 13.18
CA GLU A 339 -1.70 5.00 12.84
C GLU A 339 -1.21 6.45 13.03
N TYR A 340 -2.11 7.44 12.84
CA TYR A 340 -1.75 8.85 12.74
C TYR A 340 -2.34 9.73 13.85
N LEU A 341 -3.03 9.13 14.85
CA LEU A 341 -3.68 9.91 15.93
C LEU A 341 -2.72 10.81 16.71
N LYS A 342 -1.46 10.38 16.81
CA LYS A 342 -0.41 11.10 17.54
C LYS A 342 0.71 11.62 16.62
N THR A 343 0.49 11.66 15.31
CA THR A 343 1.52 12.09 14.37
C THR A 343 1.64 13.60 14.34
N PRO A 344 2.81 14.17 14.67
CA PRO A 344 3.00 15.62 14.64
C PRO A 344 2.67 16.22 13.28
N GLY A 345 1.99 17.36 13.27
CA GLY A 345 1.62 18.09 12.05
C GLY A 345 0.44 17.50 11.27
N VAL A 346 -0.25 16.49 11.83
CA VAL A 346 -1.52 15.96 11.30
C VAL A 346 -2.67 16.49 12.14
N ARG A 347 -3.65 17.13 11.50
CA ARG A 347 -4.90 17.57 12.13
C ARG A 347 -5.95 16.48 11.98
N ILE A 348 -6.59 16.10 13.08
CA ILE A 348 -7.62 15.05 13.11
C ILE A 348 -8.98 15.71 13.28
N TYR A 349 -9.95 15.32 12.46
CA TYR A 349 -11.35 15.74 12.60
C TYR A 349 -12.27 14.55 12.86
N ARG A 350 -13.40 14.77 13.50
CA ARG A 350 -14.45 13.76 13.75
C ARG A 350 -15.82 14.17 13.21
N THR A 351 -16.04 15.47 13.06
CA THR A 351 -17.30 16.05 12.57
C THR A 351 -17.03 16.97 11.38
N VAL A 352 -18.07 17.35 10.65
CA VAL A 352 -17.99 18.34 9.58
C VAL A 352 -17.49 19.69 10.09
N ALA A 353 -17.97 20.11 11.27
CA ALA A 353 -17.52 21.36 11.90
C ALA A 353 -16.03 21.34 12.23
N GLU A 354 -15.54 20.26 12.87
CA GLU A 354 -14.10 20.08 13.14
C GLU A 354 -13.26 20.01 11.85
N PHE A 355 -13.79 19.42 10.78
CA PHE A 355 -13.10 19.42 9.48
C PHE A 355 -12.91 20.83 8.95
N ILE A 356 -13.99 21.64 8.97
CA ILE A 356 -13.95 23.03 8.50
C ILE A 356 -12.97 23.84 9.36
N GLU A 357 -13.06 23.76 10.68
CA GLU A 357 -12.16 24.44 11.61
C GLU A 357 -10.70 24.07 11.38
N ALA A 358 -10.41 22.76 11.22
CA ALA A 358 -9.04 22.28 10.97
C ALA A 358 -8.46 22.77 9.65
N VAL A 359 -9.28 22.90 8.60
CA VAL A 359 -8.86 23.45 7.31
C VAL A 359 -8.67 24.96 7.40
N GLU A 360 -9.58 25.70 8.07
CA GLU A 360 -9.45 27.15 8.27
C GLU A 360 -8.18 27.49 9.04
N ASP A 361 -7.92 26.77 10.15
CA ASP A 361 -6.68 26.92 10.91
C ASP A 361 -5.45 26.62 10.06
N ALA A 362 -5.51 25.54 9.26
CA ALA A 362 -4.42 25.18 8.36
C ALA A 362 -4.13 26.26 7.29
N LEU A 363 -5.16 26.92 6.79
CA LEU A 363 -5.03 27.98 5.79
C LEU A 363 -4.51 29.30 6.39
N ALA A 364 -4.93 29.61 7.61
CA ALA A 364 -4.62 30.87 8.27
C ALA A 364 -3.27 30.87 9.00
N ASN A 365 -2.90 29.76 9.64
CA ASN A 365 -1.84 29.73 10.65
C ASN A 365 -0.64 28.85 10.29
N ASP A 366 -0.61 28.23 9.07
CA ASP A 366 0.52 27.39 8.68
C ASP A 366 1.78 28.19 8.41
N THR A 367 2.91 27.76 8.99
CA THR A 367 4.20 28.45 8.91
C THR A 367 5.26 27.58 8.24
N GLU A 368 6.37 28.20 7.79
CA GLU A 368 7.53 27.46 7.27
C GLU A 368 8.11 26.49 8.34
N ARG A 369 8.04 26.84 9.62
CA ARG A 369 8.43 25.97 10.73
C ARG A 369 7.56 24.69 10.74
N ASP A 370 6.24 24.85 10.60
CA ASP A 370 5.31 23.72 10.56
C ASP A 370 5.53 22.84 9.34
N ARG A 371 5.82 23.45 8.19
CA ARG A 371 6.20 22.73 6.98
C ARG A 371 7.42 21.83 7.20
N LEU A 372 8.48 22.38 7.79
CA LEU A 372 9.71 21.63 8.09
C LEU A 372 9.47 20.56 9.15
N ALA A 373 8.64 20.83 10.15
CA ALA A 373 8.28 19.87 11.19
C ALA A 373 7.57 18.66 10.57
N ARG A 374 6.57 18.86 9.68
CA ARG A 374 5.89 17.77 8.96
C ARG A 374 6.86 16.93 8.12
N GLN A 375 7.74 17.57 7.39
CA GLN A 375 8.74 16.87 6.59
C GLN A 375 9.71 16.05 7.46
N SER A 376 10.09 16.56 8.63
CA SER A 376 11.00 15.87 9.55
C SER A 376 10.43 14.53 10.06
N VAL A 377 9.11 14.43 10.23
CA VAL A 377 8.43 13.20 10.66
C VAL A 377 8.68 12.03 9.71
N VAL A 378 8.80 12.31 8.41
CA VAL A 378 8.85 11.26 7.38
C VAL A 378 10.15 11.23 6.59
N ARG A 379 11.07 12.15 6.83
CA ARG A 379 12.34 12.28 6.09
C ARG A 379 13.14 10.97 6.06
N ASP A 380 13.23 10.30 7.20
CA ASP A 380 13.98 9.05 7.35
C ASP A 380 13.10 7.80 7.15
N CYS A 381 11.80 7.99 6.90
CA CYS A 381 10.87 6.91 6.63
C CYS A 381 10.89 6.52 5.15
N THR A 382 12.06 6.18 4.59
CA THR A 382 12.21 5.88 3.16
C THR A 382 12.11 4.39 2.83
N TRP A 383 11.77 4.07 1.58
CA TRP A 383 11.75 2.68 1.11
C TRP A 383 13.14 2.03 1.15
N ASP A 384 14.22 2.81 1.04
CA ASP A 384 15.59 2.30 1.21
C ASP A 384 15.84 1.81 2.62
N VAL A 385 15.45 2.59 3.62
CA VAL A 385 15.54 2.21 5.04
C VAL A 385 14.71 0.95 5.32
N ARG A 386 13.46 0.87 4.81
CA ARG A 386 12.61 -0.32 4.99
C ARG A 386 13.20 -1.55 4.30
N THR A 387 13.77 -1.37 3.11
CA THR A 387 14.44 -2.47 2.39
C THR A 387 15.63 -3.00 3.18
N GLN A 388 16.45 -2.11 3.75
CA GLN A 388 17.58 -2.49 4.60
C GLN A 388 17.13 -3.23 5.86
N GLN A 389 16.05 -2.76 6.52
CA GLN A 389 15.48 -3.44 7.68
C GLN A 389 15.02 -4.85 7.34
N VAL A 390 14.28 -5.02 6.25
CA VAL A 390 13.80 -6.35 5.80
C VAL A 390 14.96 -7.25 5.41
N ALA A 391 15.97 -6.75 4.71
CA ALA A 391 17.16 -7.50 4.35
C ALA A 391 17.92 -7.99 5.59
N ALA A 392 18.07 -7.14 6.61
CA ALA A 392 18.70 -7.50 7.88
C ALA A 392 17.90 -8.59 8.64
N LEU A 393 16.56 -8.47 8.69
CA LEU A 393 15.70 -9.50 9.32
C LEU A 393 15.84 -10.85 8.61
N ILE A 394 15.83 -10.87 7.30
CA ILE A 394 16.01 -12.07 6.48
C ILE A 394 17.40 -12.68 6.73
N THR A 395 18.44 -11.86 6.74
CA THR A 395 19.83 -12.32 6.96
C THR A 395 20.00 -12.97 8.35
N ARG A 396 19.41 -12.39 9.39
CA ARG A 396 19.41 -12.99 10.74
C ARG A 396 18.72 -14.36 10.74
N LEU A 397 17.54 -14.46 10.13
CA LEU A 397 16.80 -15.73 10.02
C LEU A 397 17.57 -16.80 9.26
N LEU A 398 18.24 -16.43 8.16
CA LEU A 398 19.09 -17.36 7.39
C LEU A 398 20.30 -17.87 8.19
N ASN A 399 20.76 -17.09 9.16
CA ASN A 399 21.83 -17.44 10.08
C ASN A 399 21.30 -18.14 11.37
N ASN A 400 20.05 -18.63 11.38
CA ASN A 400 19.38 -19.23 12.53
C ASN A 400 19.36 -18.34 13.78
N GLN A 401 19.37 -17.03 13.60
CA GLN A 401 19.22 -16.05 14.67
C GLN A 401 17.76 -15.60 14.77
N PRO A 402 17.24 -15.22 15.93
CA PRO A 402 15.91 -14.60 16.01
C PRO A 402 15.89 -13.32 15.18
N ALA A 403 14.82 -13.15 14.39
CA ALA A 403 14.65 -11.98 13.51
C ALA A 403 14.74 -10.68 14.31
N VAL A 404 14.16 -10.68 15.51
CA VAL A 404 14.06 -9.54 16.40
C VAL A 404 14.61 -9.92 17.76
N ASP A 405 15.45 -9.07 18.33
CA ASP A 405 15.62 -9.06 19.77
C ASP A 405 14.36 -8.42 20.36
N VAL A 406 13.44 -9.26 20.81
CA VAL A 406 12.10 -8.85 21.27
C VAL A 406 12.22 -7.81 22.38
N ARG A 407 13.18 -7.95 23.32
CA ARG A 407 13.36 -7.00 24.42
C ARG A 407 13.85 -5.64 23.94
N ALA A 408 14.85 -5.59 23.08
CA ALA A 408 15.38 -4.35 22.53
C ALA A 408 14.34 -3.66 21.62
N TYR A 409 13.51 -4.44 20.92
CA TYR A 409 12.47 -3.94 20.05
C TYR A 409 11.28 -3.36 20.84
N GLU A 410 10.83 -4.06 21.88
CA GLU A 410 9.78 -3.57 22.79
C GLU A 410 10.22 -2.32 23.55
N MET A 411 11.48 -2.25 23.98
CA MET A 411 12.04 -1.04 24.60
C MET A 411 12.05 0.14 23.63
N ARG A 412 12.40 -0.06 22.35
CA ARG A 412 12.36 1.02 21.33
C ARG A 412 10.92 1.48 21.03
N LEU A 413 9.98 0.53 20.95
CA LEU A 413 8.57 0.88 20.77
C LEU A 413 8.01 1.67 21.96
N LYS A 414 8.36 1.26 23.20
CA LYS A 414 7.98 2.00 24.42
C LYS A 414 8.63 3.38 24.45
N ALA A 415 9.92 3.49 24.13
CA ALA A 415 10.61 4.78 24.07
C ALA A 415 10.03 5.71 23.00
N SER A 416 9.55 5.20 21.87
CA SER A 416 8.85 6.01 20.87
C SER A 416 7.46 6.47 21.34
N GLN A 417 6.83 5.75 22.27
CA GLN A 417 5.55 6.13 22.87
C GLN A 417 5.70 7.14 24.01
N THR A 418 6.80 7.08 24.78
CA THR A 418 7.05 8.01 25.90
C THR A 418 7.52 9.39 25.43
N PHE A 419 8.09 9.52 24.24
CA PHE A 419 8.35 10.85 23.64
C PHE A 419 7.05 11.62 23.33
N ASP A 420 5.93 10.91 23.20
CA ASP A 420 4.60 11.49 22.96
C ASP A 420 3.89 11.96 24.25
N GLU A 421 4.31 11.53 25.44
CA GLU A 421 3.66 11.89 26.73
C GLU A 421 4.33 13.06 27.47
N GLY A 422 5.53 13.47 27.04
CA GLY A 422 6.33 14.51 27.69
C GLY A 422 6.18 15.93 27.13
N GLY A 423 5.28 16.16 26.18
CA GLY A 423 5.06 17.43 25.49
C GLY A 423 3.62 17.93 25.57
N ALA A 424 3.00 17.89 26.75
CA ALA A 424 1.73 18.55 27.02
C ALA A 424 1.96 19.90 27.70
#